data_233591e4784e1266e809fd794e008d96
#
_entry.id   233591e4784e1266e809fd794e008d96
#
_cell.length_a   1.000
_cell.length_b   1.000
_cell.length_c   1.000
_cell.angle_alpha   90.00
_cell.angle_beta   90.00
_cell.angle_gamma   90.00
#
_symmetry.space_group_name_H-M   'P 1'
#
loop_
_entity.id
_entity.type
_entity.pdbx_description
1 polymer ?
#
loop_
_entity_poly.entity_id
_entity_poly.type
_entity_poly.pdbx_seq_one_letter_code
_entity_poly.pdbx_strand_id
1 'polypeptide(L)'
;WSESENIRWKVALPGRGRSSPVLSAGRIWLTFAIEQGVTRARVESDDCALAEHIALGVVCLNAADGQCVWKTMLYDVDKPAAVHWLNSWATPTPVVESDRVYCDFGMYGTACLDSQTGKVVWKQQFAVDHQVGPGSSPILYEGLLILVRDGRDAQYVAALDRSTGRLVWKTNRPPLEATVGNRKKSFSTPLVIHHGGKTQMVVPGAEWVVSYEPNSGQEIWRLRHGKGFSLASRPVFGNGLVYISTGAMKPQLWAMRVDGQGDVSETHVAWTVKSQVPLMSSPILVGRELCMVSDAGIVSCLDALSGEVHWQERLGGKHLASPVCAANRLYFVNDEAKTTVLAVGKTFKVLAENALSGTVVASPAAVGRAFFLRSDSHLYRIEAATAAE
;
A
#
# COMPACT_ATOMS: atom_id res chain seq x y z
N TRP A 1 18.50 -8.62 14.45
CA TRP A 1 18.22 -9.95 13.87
C TRP A 1 19.07 -10.23 12.64
N SER A 2 19.22 -11.48 12.32
CA SER A 2 19.83 -12.02 11.11
C SER A 2 19.12 -13.31 10.71
N GLU A 3 19.55 -14.02 9.68
CA GLU A 3 18.96 -15.34 9.32
C GLU A 3 19.04 -16.39 10.45
N SER A 4 19.96 -16.23 11.40
CA SER A 4 20.19 -17.16 12.52
C SER A 4 19.85 -16.59 13.90
N GLU A 5 19.44 -15.31 13.98
CA GLU A 5 19.21 -14.64 15.26
C GLU A 5 17.84 -13.95 15.28
N ASN A 6 17.07 -14.19 16.35
CA ASN A 6 15.75 -13.62 16.58
C ASN A 6 14.70 -13.96 15.51
N ILE A 7 14.90 -15.02 14.74
CA ILE A 7 13.87 -15.58 13.84
C ILE A 7 13.10 -16.66 14.60
N ARG A 8 11.83 -16.38 14.91
CA ARG A 8 10.94 -17.38 15.54
C ARG A 8 10.56 -18.46 14.57
N TRP A 9 10.25 -18.07 13.32
CA TRP A 9 10.00 -18.94 12.21
C TRP A 9 10.17 -18.21 10.86
N LYS A 10 10.46 -19.02 9.83
CA LYS A 10 10.53 -18.64 8.43
C LYS A 10 9.76 -19.68 7.64
N VAL A 11 8.78 -19.25 6.83
CA VAL A 11 7.95 -20.17 6.03
C VAL A 11 7.94 -19.74 4.57
N ALA A 12 7.99 -20.73 3.66
CA ALA A 12 7.88 -20.50 2.24
C ALA A 12 6.43 -20.11 1.89
N LEU A 13 6.27 -19.14 0.98
CA LEU A 13 4.98 -18.72 0.48
C LEU A 13 4.60 -19.51 -0.77
N PRO A 14 3.28 -19.74 -1.02
CA PRO A 14 2.81 -20.58 -2.12
C PRO A 14 3.00 -19.98 -3.51
N GLY A 15 3.36 -18.70 -3.60
CA GLY A 15 3.58 -17.96 -4.84
C GLY A 15 4.06 -16.55 -4.57
N ARG A 16 4.27 -15.79 -5.64
CA ARG A 16 4.74 -14.40 -5.56
C ARG A 16 3.60 -13.44 -5.20
N GLY A 17 3.95 -12.29 -4.65
CA GLY A 17 3.00 -11.21 -4.35
C GLY A 17 3.69 -10.09 -3.58
N ARG A 18 3.04 -8.92 -3.57
CA ARG A 18 3.56 -7.71 -2.92
C ARG A 18 2.67 -7.22 -1.77
N SER A 19 1.60 -7.96 -1.46
CA SER A 19 0.73 -7.59 -0.33
C SER A 19 1.50 -7.64 0.99
N SER A 20 1.24 -6.66 1.84
CA SER A 20 1.74 -6.65 3.21
C SER A 20 1.09 -7.74 4.04
N PRO A 21 1.76 -8.30 5.07
CA PRO A 21 1.12 -9.21 6.00
C PRO A 21 0.05 -8.49 6.82
N VAL A 22 -1.16 -9.04 6.84
CA VAL A 22 -2.28 -8.53 7.65
C VAL A 22 -2.50 -9.47 8.82
N LEU A 23 -2.46 -8.94 10.03
CA LEU A 23 -2.57 -9.72 11.25
C LEU A 23 -3.84 -9.38 12.02
N SER A 24 -4.58 -10.41 12.41
CA SER A 24 -5.73 -10.32 13.30
C SER A 24 -5.95 -11.66 14.02
N ALA A 25 -6.37 -11.63 15.27
CA ALA A 25 -6.76 -12.83 16.04
C ALA A 25 -5.77 -14.02 15.91
N GLY A 26 -4.45 -13.75 15.94
CA GLY A 26 -3.42 -14.79 15.86
C GLY A 26 -3.23 -15.41 14.49
N ARG A 27 -3.78 -14.81 13.43
CA ARG A 27 -3.65 -15.24 12.04
C ARG A 27 -3.03 -14.17 11.16
N ILE A 28 -2.48 -14.61 10.01
CA ILE A 28 -1.85 -13.76 9.01
C ILE A 28 -2.46 -14.08 7.65
N TRP A 29 -2.88 -13.06 6.90
CA TRP A 29 -3.38 -13.21 5.54
C TRP A 29 -2.47 -12.50 4.55
N LEU A 30 -2.24 -13.18 3.41
CA LEU A 30 -1.46 -12.69 2.28
C LEU A 30 -2.15 -13.09 0.98
N THR A 31 -2.16 -12.19 -0.01
CA THR A 31 -2.46 -12.55 -1.39
C THR A 31 -1.22 -13.09 -2.09
N PHE A 32 -1.40 -13.99 -3.07
CA PHE A 32 -0.31 -14.55 -3.87
C PHE A 32 -0.76 -14.87 -5.29
N ALA A 33 0.20 -14.97 -6.19
CA ALA A 33 0.05 -15.44 -7.57
C ALA A 33 1.00 -16.62 -7.81
N ILE A 34 0.49 -17.74 -8.29
CA ILE A 34 1.29 -18.82 -8.88
C ILE A 34 1.41 -18.47 -10.35
N GLU A 35 2.62 -18.30 -10.82
CA GLU A 35 2.95 -17.76 -12.13
C GLU A 35 3.63 -18.84 -12.97
N GLN A 36 3.21 -19.05 -14.23
CA GLN A 36 3.81 -20.00 -15.16
C GLN A 36 4.25 -19.30 -16.44
N GLY A 37 5.37 -19.73 -17.03
CA GLY A 37 5.89 -19.18 -18.28
C GLY A 37 6.26 -17.71 -18.19
N VAL A 38 6.79 -17.26 -17.04
CA VAL A 38 7.12 -15.83 -16.82
C VAL A 38 8.32 -15.42 -17.66
N THR A 39 8.14 -14.38 -18.44
CA THR A 39 9.20 -13.72 -19.21
C THR A 39 9.21 -12.22 -18.90
N ARG A 40 10.37 -11.60 -19.09
CA ARG A 40 10.54 -10.15 -18.95
C ARG A 40 10.60 -9.52 -20.35
N ALA A 41 9.76 -8.55 -20.59
CA ALA A 41 9.70 -7.86 -21.86
C ALA A 41 9.35 -6.37 -21.68
N ARG A 42 9.71 -5.57 -22.66
CA ARG A 42 9.25 -4.19 -22.71
C ARG A 42 7.87 -4.12 -23.35
N VAL A 43 6.90 -3.60 -22.61
CA VAL A 43 5.53 -3.37 -23.10
C VAL A 43 5.29 -1.87 -23.10
N GLU A 44 5.11 -1.30 -24.29
CA GLU A 44 5.11 0.15 -24.50
C GLU A 44 6.42 0.77 -23.95
N SER A 45 6.34 1.63 -22.91
CA SER A 45 7.51 2.25 -22.27
C SER A 45 7.98 1.51 -21.01
N ASP A 46 7.20 0.53 -20.53
CA ASP A 46 7.39 -0.10 -19.22
C ASP A 46 8.12 -1.45 -19.34
N ASP A 47 8.95 -1.74 -18.35
CA ASP A 47 9.60 -3.02 -18.16
C ASP A 47 8.64 -3.95 -17.42
N CYS A 48 8.14 -4.97 -18.08
CA CYS A 48 7.03 -5.79 -17.62
C CYS A 48 7.39 -7.27 -17.48
N ALA A 49 6.67 -7.94 -16.58
CA ALA A 49 6.51 -9.37 -16.56
C ALA A 49 5.28 -9.77 -17.39
N LEU A 50 5.46 -10.75 -18.26
CA LEU A 50 4.42 -11.47 -18.98
C LEU A 50 4.37 -12.88 -18.43
N ALA A 51 3.19 -13.49 -18.37
CA ALA A 51 3.01 -14.88 -18.00
C ALA A 51 2.12 -15.61 -19.01
N GLU A 52 2.32 -16.91 -19.18
CA GLU A 52 1.41 -17.73 -19.95
C GLU A 52 0.13 -18.03 -19.19
N HIS A 53 0.28 -18.20 -17.86
CA HIS A 53 -0.82 -18.51 -16.95
C HIS A 53 -0.53 -18.01 -15.54
N ILE A 54 -1.59 -17.56 -14.84
CA ILE A 54 -1.53 -17.22 -13.41
C ILE A 54 -2.71 -17.81 -12.66
N ALA A 55 -2.44 -18.26 -11.43
CA ALA A 55 -3.49 -18.63 -10.50
C ALA A 55 -3.38 -17.72 -9.25
N LEU A 56 -4.43 -16.95 -8.96
CA LEU A 56 -4.48 -15.95 -7.90
C LEU A 56 -5.17 -16.51 -6.67
N GLY A 57 -4.60 -16.27 -5.50
CA GLY A 57 -5.15 -16.81 -4.26
C GLY A 57 -4.82 -16.01 -3.02
N VAL A 58 -5.33 -16.49 -1.90
CA VAL A 58 -5.07 -15.98 -0.57
C VAL A 58 -4.68 -17.13 0.34
N VAL A 59 -3.72 -16.89 1.21
CA VAL A 59 -3.26 -17.84 2.24
C VAL A 59 -3.48 -17.25 3.61
N CYS A 60 -3.95 -18.07 4.54
CA CYS A 60 -4.04 -17.80 5.97
C CYS A 60 -3.02 -18.65 6.70
N LEU A 61 -2.15 -18.02 7.47
CA LEU A 61 -1.14 -18.67 8.29
C LEU A 61 -1.44 -18.44 9.77
N ASN A 62 -1.03 -19.37 10.62
CA ASN A 62 -1.00 -19.20 12.06
C ASN A 62 0.17 -18.28 12.44
N ALA A 63 -0.08 -17.21 13.15
CA ALA A 63 0.95 -16.25 13.52
C ALA A 63 1.97 -16.78 14.53
N ALA A 64 1.62 -17.82 15.32
CA ALA A 64 2.51 -18.38 16.34
C ALA A 64 3.64 -19.22 15.74
N ASP A 65 3.33 -20.04 14.73
CA ASP A 65 4.23 -21.06 14.17
C ASP A 65 4.42 -20.99 12.65
N GLY A 66 3.68 -20.10 11.94
CA GLY A 66 3.74 -19.94 10.50
C GLY A 66 3.06 -21.05 9.70
N GLN A 67 2.40 -22.02 10.34
CA GLN A 67 1.72 -23.11 9.64
C GLN A 67 0.54 -22.59 8.83
N CYS A 68 0.33 -23.19 7.64
CA CYS A 68 -0.81 -22.87 6.78
C CYS A 68 -2.10 -23.38 7.42
N VAL A 69 -3.02 -22.47 7.74
CA VAL A 69 -4.35 -22.82 8.25
C VAL A 69 -5.27 -23.21 7.09
N TRP A 70 -5.28 -22.38 6.04
CA TRP A 70 -5.97 -22.65 4.79
C TRP A 70 -5.35 -21.84 3.64
N LYS A 71 -5.58 -22.31 2.43
CA LYS A 71 -5.19 -21.65 1.18
C LYS A 71 -6.33 -21.79 0.18
N THR A 72 -6.76 -20.68 -0.42
CA THR A 72 -7.87 -20.67 -1.39
C THR A 72 -7.42 -20.04 -2.69
N MET A 73 -7.61 -20.77 -3.80
CA MET A 73 -7.44 -20.25 -5.16
C MET A 73 -8.73 -19.54 -5.56
N LEU A 74 -8.61 -18.33 -6.10
CA LEU A 74 -9.73 -17.47 -6.42
C LEU A 74 -9.95 -17.30 -7.92
N TYR A 75 -8.89 -17.05 -8.64
CA TYR A 75 -8.94 -16.77 -10.08
C TYR A 75 -7.86 -17.56 -10.79
N ASP A 76 -8.19 -18.06 -11.96
CA ASP A 76 -7.36 -18.86 -12.85
C ASP A 76 -7.41 -18.20 -14.23
N VAL A 77 -6.27 -17.74 -14.76
CA VAL A 77 -6.23 -16.83 -15.91
C VAL A 77 -5.13 -17.24 -16.88
N ASP A 78 -5.53 -17.60 -18.09
CA ASP A 78 -4.64 -17.80 -19.23
C ASP A 78 -4.28 -16.46 -19.87
N LYS A 79 -3.03 -16.30 -20.26
CA LYS A 79 -2.50 -15.10 -20.93
C LYS A 79 -2.92 -13.80 -20.21
N PRO A 80 -2.59 -13.63 -18.93
CA PRO A 80 -2.98 -12.46 -18.17
C PRO A 80 -2.37 -11.19 -18.78
N ALA A 81 -2.98 -10.04 -18.47
CA ALA A 81 -2.37 -8.75 -18.78
C ALA A 81 -0.99 -8.63 -18.11
N ALA A 82 -0.07 -7.95 -18.77
CA ALA A 82 1.27 -7.69 -18.24
C ALA A 82 1.22 -6.91 -16.91
N VAL A 83 2.23 -7.10 -16.07
CA VAL A 83 2.44 -6.27 -14.88
C VAL A 83 3.85 -5.66 -14.93
N HIS A 84 4.03 -4.48 -14.34
CA HIS A 84 5.37 -3.90 -14.22
C HIS A 84 6.30 -4.88 -13.49
N TRP A 85 7.57 -4.97 -13.89
CA TRP A 85 8.52 -5.94 -13.33
C TRP A 85 8.67 -5.86 -11.81
N LEU A 86 8.55 -4.67 -11.23
CA LEU A 86 8.56 -4.47 -9.77
C LEU A 86 7.20 -4.76 -9.11
N ASN A 87 6.14 -4.98 -9.88
CA ASN A 87 4.79 -5.27 -9.39
C ASN A 87 4.52 -6.79 -9.35
N SER A 88 3.30 -7.17 -9.08
CA SER A 88 2.78 -8.55 -9.11
C SER A 88 1.27 -8.51 -9.42
N TRP A 89 0.72 -9.60 -9.92
CA TRP A 89 -0.73 -9.78 -10.05
C TRP A 89 -1.45 -9.85 -8.71
N ALA A 90 -0.69 -10.03 -7.59
CA ALA A 90 -1.19 -10.11 -6.21
C ALA A 90 -0.53 -9.02 -5.32
N THR A 91 -0.60 -7.76 -5.74
CA THR A 91 -0.03 -6.62 -5.01
C THR A 91 -0.99 -6.03 -3.96
N PRO A 92 -2.30 -5.84 -4.22
CA PRO A 92 -3.18 -5.29 -3.20
C PRO A 92 -3.18 -6.11 -1.92
N THR A 93 -3.05 -5.39 -0.80
CA THR A 93 -3.08 -5.98 0.54
C THR A 93 -4.54 -6.28 0.92
N PRO A 94 -4.86 -7.49 1.41
CA PRO A 94 -6.21 -7.80 1.85
C PRO A 94 -6.61 -6.97 3.09
N VAL A 95 -7.91 -6.83 3.32
CA VAL A 95 -8.42 -6.28 4.57
C VAL A 95 -9.22 -7.35 5.30
N VAL A 96 -9.15 -7.33 6.63
CA VAL A 96 -9.72 -8.38 7.49
C VAL A 96 -10.55 -7.73 8.59
N GLU A 97 -11.71 -8.27 8.81
CA GLU A 97 -12.50 -8.06 10.00
C GLU A 97 -12.86 -9.42 10.64
N SER A 98 -13.51 -9.41 11.79
CA SER A 98 -13.67 -10.59 12.68
C SER A 98 -13.84 -11.94 11.98
N ASP A 99 -14.77 -12.05 11.03
CA ASP A 99 -15.16 -13.31 10.37
C ASP A 99 -14.97 -13.27 8.84
N ARG A 100 -14.43 -12.17 8.29
CA ARG A 100 -14.27 -11.99 6.84
C ARG A 100 -12.88 -11.51 6.47
N VAL A 101 -12.41 -11.94 5.28
CA VAL A 101 -11.25 -11.39 4.60
C VAL A 101 -11.65 -10.99 3.18
N TYR A 102 -11.26 -9.78 2.78
CA TYR A 102 -11.54 -9.21 1.46
C TYR A 102 -10.24 -9.06 0.70
N CYS A 103 -10.18 -9.67 -0.47
CA CYS A 103 -9.02 -9.68 -1.35
C CYS A 103 -9.37 -9.02 -2.68
N ASP A 104 -8.50 -8.16 -3.17
CA ASP A 104 -8.65 -7.50 -4.46
C ASP A 104 -7.46 -7.85 -5.38
N PHE A 105 -7.78 -8.17 -6.64
CA PHE A 105 -6.82 -8.46 -7.70
C PHE A 105 -7.05 -7.56 -8.92
N GLY A 106 -7.59 -6.35 -8.68
CA GLY A 106 -7.86 -5.37 -9.72
C GLY A 106 -8.85 -5.86 -10.76
N MET A 107 -8.43 -5.90 -12.02
CA MET A 107 -9.26 -6.32 -13.14
C MET A 107 -9.73 -7.77 -13.06
N TYR A 108 -9.03 -8.63 -12.32
CA TYR A 108 -9.37 -10.06 -12.20
C TYR A 108 -10.50 -10.30 -11.21
N GLY A 109 -10.70 -9.39 -10.26
CA GLY A 109 -11.84 -9.42 -9.37
C GLY A 109 -11.50 -9.13 -7.90
N THR A 110 -12.57 -8.98 -7.15
CA THR A 110 -12.58 -8.80 -5.70
C THR A 110 -13.37 -9.94 -5.07
N ALA A 111 -12.89 -10.51 -3.99
CA ALA A 111 -13.53 -11.63 -3.29
C ALA A 111 -13.62 -11.37 -1.79
N CYS A 112 -14.71 -11.85 -1.20
CA CYS A 112 -14.88 -12.01 0.25
C CYS A 112 -14.85 -13.50 0.59
N LEU A 113 -14.08 -13.82 1.63
CA LEU A 113 -13.98 -15.19 2.15
C LEU A 113 -14.30 -15.18 3.65
N ASP A 114 -14.78 -16.30 4.12
CA ASP A 114 -14.84 -16.62 5.55
C ASP A 114 -13.40 -16.72 6.10
N SER A 115 -13.08 -15.94 7.12
CA SER A 115 -11.71 -15.82 7.65
C SER A 115 -11.24 -17.09 8.37
N GLN A 116 -12.16 -17.95 8.85
CA GLN A 116 -11.84 -19.18 9.58
C GLN A 116 -11.55 -20.34 8.62
N THR A 117 -12.37 -20.46 7.57
CA THR A 117 -12.38 -21.62 6.68
C THR A 117 -11.78 -21.37 5.30
N GLY A 118 -11.61 -20.11 4.89
CA GLY A 118 -11.20 -19.73 3.54
C GLY A 118 -12.27 -19.97 2.47
N LYS A 119 -13.50 -20.31 2.85
CA LYS A 119 -14.61 -20.49 1.89
C LYS A 119 -15.03 -19.15 1.31
N VAL A 120 -15.21 -19.12 -0.02
CA VAL A 120 -15.68 -17.92 -0.73
C VAL A 120 -17.12 -17.64 -0.36
N VAL A 121 -17.39 -16.41 0.08
CA VAL A 121 -18.73 -15.89 0.39
C VAL A 121 -19.32 -15.23 -0.86
N TRP A 122 -18.54 -14.34 -1.50
CA TRP A 122 -18.93 -13.73 -2.75
C TRP A 122 -17.68 -13.33 -3.58
N LYS A 123 -17.89 -13.15 -4.88
CA LYS A 123 -16.92 -12.58 -5.83
C LYS A 123 -17.61 -11.52 -6.67
N GLN A 124 -16.86 -10.47 -7.01
CA GLN A 124 -17.28 -9.42 -7.93
C GLN A 124 -16.12 -9.05 -8.85
N GLN A 125 -16.45 -8.55 -10.04
CA GLN A 125 -15.46 -8.08 -11.01
C GLN A 125 -15.84 -6.71 -11.53
N PHE A 126 -14.89 -5.79 -11.55
CA PHE A 126 -15.02 -4.44 -12.06
C PHE A 126 -13.93 -4.21 -13.09
N ALA A 127 -14.34 -4.02 -14.35
CA ALA A 127 -13.41 -3.81 -15.44
C ALA A 127 -12.59 -2.51 -15.21
N VAL A 128 -11.29 -2.62 -15.44
CA VAL A 128 -10.34 -1.51 -15.41
C VAL A 128 -9.04 -1.98 -16.06
N ASP A 129 -8.44 -1.15 -16.90
CA ASP A 129 -7.14 -1.44 -17.48
C ASP A 129 -6.04 -0.77 -16.65
N HIS A 130 -5.40 -1.52 -15.79
CA HIS A 130 -4.26 -1.04 -14.98
C HIS A 130 -2.97 -0.90 -15.79
N GLN A 131 -2.86 -1.52 -16.96
CA GLN A 131 -1.68 -1.62 -17.83
C GLN A 131 -0.46 -2.30 -17.15
N VAL A 132 -0.09 -1.90 -15.94
CA VAL A 132 1.09 -2.36 -15.20
C VAL A 132 0.75 -3.18 -13.95
N GLY A 133 -0.48 -3.66 -13.86
CA GLY A 133 -0.99 -4.47 -12.74
C GLY A 133 -1.70 -3.67 -11.65
N PRO A 134 -2.38 -4.35 -10.73
CA PRO A 134 -3.12 -3.72 -9.64
C PRO A 134 -2.17 -3.19 -8.56
N GLY A 135 -2.61 -2.19 -7.77
CA GLY A 135 -1.80 -1.63 -6.69
C GLY A 135 -2.62 -1.11 -5.51
N SER A 136 -3.72 -0.37 -5.76
CA SER A 136 -4.59 0.12 -4.69
C SER A 136 -5.21 -1.03 -3.90
N SER A 137 -5.07 -1.00 -2.58
CA SER A 137 -5.70 -1.96 -1.68
C SER A 137 -7.13 -1.55 -1.34
N PRO A 138 -8.04 -2.50 -1.11
CA PRO A 138 -9.37 -2.18 -0.60
C PRO A 138 -9.29 -1.61 0.81
N ILE A 139 -10.31 -0.83 1.21
CA ILE A 139 -10.50 -0.41 2.59
C ILE A 139 -11.91 -0.72 3.06
N LEU A 140 -12.06 -0.89 4.37
CA LEU A 140 -13.37 -1.02 5.02
C LEU A 140 -13.76 0.30 5.66
N TYR A 141 -15.03 0.67 5.50
CA TYR A 141 -15.66 1.75 6.24
C TYR A 141 -17.10 1.37 6.57
N GLU A 142 -17.43 1.25 7.85
CA GLU A 142 -18.74 0.79 8.32
C GLU A 142 -19.21 -0.50 7.61
N GLY A 143 -20.32 -0.48 6.89
CA GLY A 143 -20.86 -1.61 6.10
C GLY A 143 -20.29 -1.76 4.69
N LEU A 144 -19.27 -0.98 4.32
CA LEU A 144 -18.78 -0.85 2.96
C LEU A 144 -17.37 -1.41 2.78
N LEU A 145 -17.15 -2.04 1.62
CA LEU A 145 -15.83 -2.30 1.04
C LEU A 145 -15.60 -1.30 -0.10
N ILE A 146 -14.59 -0.45 0.04
CA ILE A 146 -14.29 0.62 -0.91
C ILE A 146 -13.09 0.25 -1.77
N LEU A 147 -13.24 0.45 -3.08
CA LEU A 147 -12.27 0.13 -4.10
C LEU A 147 -11.95 1.38 -4.94
N VAL A 148 -10.68 1.59 -5.29
CA VAL A 148 -10.26 2.58 -6.28
C VAL A 148 -9.92 1.85 -7.58
N ARG A 149 -10.41 2.37 -8.69
CA ARG A 149 -10.20 1.87 -10.04
C ARG A 149 -9.70 3.00 -10.95
N ASP A 150 -8.46 3.41 -10.72
CA ASP A 150 -7.79 4.45 -11.50
C ASP A 150 -6.88 3.79 -12.55
N GLY A 151 -7.51 3.32 -13.64
CA GLY A 151 -6.85 2.73 -14.80
C GLY A 151 -6.54 3.73 -15.90
N ARG A 152 -6.06 3.24 -17.05
CA ARG A 152 -5.84 4.09 -18.23
C ARG A 152 -7.12 4.37 -19.02
N ASP A 153 -8.13 3.53 -18.88
CA ASP A 153 -9.42 3.56 -19.55
C ASP A 153 -10.53 4.20 -18.72
N ALA A 154 -10.52 4.00 -17.41
CA ALA A 154 -11.53 4.49 -16.50
C ALA A 154 -10.91 4.87 -15.14
N GLN A 155 -11.46 5.92 -14.51
CA GLN A 155 -11.06 6.39 -13.19
C GLN A 155 -12.30 6.59 -12.32
N TYR A 156 -12.45 5.76 -11.27
CA TYR A 156 -13.59 5.85 -10.36
C TYR A 156 -13.28 5.25 -8.97
N VAL A 157 -14.09 5.62 -8.02
CA VAL A 157 -14.16 4.99 -6.70
C VAL A 157 -15.50 4.28 -6.60
N ALA A 158 -15.53 3.08 -6.03
CA ALA A 158 -16.74 2.31 -5.84
C ALA A 158 -16.81 1.74 -4.42
N ALA A 159 -18.00 1.69 -3.86
CA ALA A 159 -18.25 1.00 -2.61
C ALA A 159 -19.22 -0.15 -2.82
N LEU A 160 -18.89 -1.29 -2.24
CA LEU A 160 -19.70 -2.49 -2.22
C LEU A 160 -20.25 -2.69 -0.82
N ASP A 161 -21.48 -3.21 -0.71
CA ASP A 161 -21.95 -3.80 0.54
C ASP A 161 -21.02 -4.96 0.89
N ARG A 162 -20.35 -4.89 2.04
CA ARG A 162 -19.30 -5.84 2.41
C ARG A 162 -19.82 -7.26 2.60
N SER A 163 -21.11 -7.41 2.94
CA SER A 163 -21.72 -8.72 3.23
C SER A 163 -22.12 -9.46 1.95
N THR A 164 -22.56 -8.74 0.92
CA THR A 164 -23.11 -9.30 -0.32
C THR A 164 -22.25 -9.07 -1.56
N GLY A 165 -21.31 -8.13 -1.52
CA GLY A 165 -20.53 -7.69 -2.68
C GLY A 165 -21.31 -6.82 -3.66
N ARG A 166 -22.56 -6.46 -3.38
CA ARG A 166 -23.37 -5.62 -4.28
C ARG A 166 -22.88 -4.19 -4.29
N LEU A 167 -22.85 -3.58 -5.48
CA LEU A 167 -22.49 -2.18 -5.64
C LEU A 167 -23.50 -1.29 -4.90
N VAL A 168 -23.00 -0.44 -3.99
CA VAL A 168 -23.80 0.56 -3.25
C VAL A 168 -23.72 1.90 -3.96
N TRP A 169 -22.50 2.38 -4.25
CA TRP A 169 -22.29 3.59 -5.01
C TRP A 169 -21.03 3.49 -5.89
N LYS A 170 -20.99 4.30 -6.94
CA LYS A 170 -19.84 4.47 -7.82
C LYS A 170 -19.75 5.94 -8.22
N THR A 171 -18.58 6.55 -8.01
CA THR A 171 -18.32 7.96 -8.33
C THR A 171 -17.13 8.05 -9.27
N ASN A 172 -17.33 8.67 -10.43
CA ASN A 172 -16.24 8.94 -11.36
C ASN A 172 -15.32 10.02 -10.78
N ARG A 173 -14.03 9.90 -11.08
CA ARG A 173 -13.04 10.91 -10.71
C ARG A 173 -13.24 12.19 -11.56
N PRO A 174 -12.73 13.34 -11.08
CA PRO A 174 -12.73 14.56 -11.90
C PRO A 174 -12.02 14.32 -13.23
N PRO A 175 -12.43 15.05 -14.29
CA PRO A 175 -11.78 14.97 -15.60
C PRO A 175 -10.28 15.26 -15.52
N LEU A 176 -9.50 14.51 -16.31
CA LEU A 176 -8.05 14.67 -16.42
C LEU A 176 -7.69 15.44 -17.68
N GLU A 177 -6.66 16.28 -17.61
CA GLU A 177 -6.07 16.89 -18.81
C GLU A 177 -5.20 15.90 -19.60
N ALA A 178 -4.68 14.86 -18.94
CA ALA A 178 -3.89 13.84 -19.59
C ALA A 178 -4.68 13.16 -20.71
N THR A 179 -4.15 13.19 -21.92
CA THR A 179 -4.72 12.50 -23.11
C THR A 179 -4.16 11.09 -23.26
N VAL A 180 -2.95 10.84 -22.73
CA VAL A 180 -2.26 9.54 -22.80
C VAL A 180 -2.70 8.67 -21.62
N GLY A 181 -3.20 7.47 -21.90
CA GLY A 181 -3.72 6.54 -20.89
C GLY A 181 -2.74 6.25 -19.74
N ASN A 182 -1.44 6.10 -20.05
CA ASN A 182 -0.39 5.90 -19.05
C ASN A 182 -0.34 6.95 -17.94
N ARG A 183 -0.76 8.19 -18.24
CA ARG A 183 -0.74 9.31 -17.29
C ARG A 183 -2.05 9.47 -16.52
N LYS A 184 -3.02 8.57 -16.71
CA LYS A 184 -4.32 8.62 -16.04
C LYS A 184 -4.40 7.73 -14.81
N LYS A 185 -3.40 6.86 -14.59
CA LYS A 185 -3.41 5.82 -13.56
C LYS A 185 -3.00 6.34 -12.20
N SER A 186 -3.56 5.69 -11.16
CA SER A 186 -3.09 5.79 -9.78
C SER A 186 -3.26 4.45 -9.07
N PHE A 187 -2.42 4.20 -8.07
CA PHE A 187 -2.38 2.94 -7.30
C PHE A 187 -2.50 3.20 -5.80
N SER A 188 -2.72 4.46 -5.41
CA SER A 188 -2.79 4.84 -4.00
C SER A 188 -4.00 4.24 -3.31
N THR A 189 -3.80 3.75 -2.10
CA THR A 189 -4.89 3.26 -1.23
C THR A 189 -5.53 4.44 -0.52
N PRO A 190 -6.88 4.53 -0.46
CA PRO A 190 -7.59 5.61 0.23
C PRO A 190 -7.27 5.68 1.72
N LEU A 191 -7.46 6.86 2.29
CA LEU A 191 -7.38 7.09 3.73
C LEU A 191 -8.66 7.73 4.25
N VAL A 192 -9.37 7.06 5.15
CA VAL A 192 -10.47 7.66 5.91
C VAL A 192 -9.89 8.45 7.07
N ILE A 193 -10.34 9.69 7.23
CA ILE A 193 -9.92 10.61 8.29
C ILE A 193 -11.14 11.19 9.00
N HIS A 194 -10.94 11.55 10.28
CA HIS A 194 -11.92 12.26 11.09
C HIS A 194 -11.32 13.61 11.50
N HIS A 195 -11.94 14.72 11.09
CA HIS A 195 -11.45 16.06 11.40
C HIS A 195 -12.62 17.04 11.50
N GLY A 196 -12.60 17.91 12.52
CA GLY A 196 -13.64 18.92 12.72
C GLY A 196 -15.07 18.35 12.82
N GLY A 197 -15.23 17.16 13.41
CA GLY A 197 -16.52 16.48 13.54
C GLY A 197 -17.04 15.85 12.23
N LYS A 198 -16.25 15.86 11.15
CA LYS A 198 -16.59 15.28 9.85
C LYS A 198 -15.69 14.08 9.53
N THR A 199 -16.32 13.04 8.95
CA THR A 199 -15.58 11.93 8.35
C THR A 199 -15.45 12.17 6.86
N GLN A 200 -14.27 11.93 6.32
CA GLN A 200 -14.01 12.06 4.90
C GLN A 200 -12.97 11.04 4.45
N MET A 201 -13.04 10.64 3.21
CA MET A 201 -12.13 9.70 2.59
C MET A 201 -11.28 10.41 1.54
N VAL A 202 -9.97 10.52 1.80
CA VAL A 202 -9.01 11.15 0.89
C VAL A 202 -8.46 10.11 -0.08
N VAL A 203 -8.61 10.38 -1.37
CA VAL A 203 -8.21 9.48 -2.47
C VAL A 203 -7.27 10.22 -3.42
N PRO A 204 -5.94 10.01 -3.31
CA PRO A 204 -5.01 10.52 -4.32
C PRO A 204 -5.21 9.81 -5.66
N GLY A 205 -5.16 10.57 -6.74
CA GLY A 205 -5.29 10.09 -8.11
C GLY A 205 -4.36 10.85 -9.06
N ALA A 206 -4.40 10.50 -10.34
CA ALA A 206 -3.70 11.30 -11.34
C ALA A 206 -4.25 12.74 -11.35
N GLU A 207 -3.38 13.72 -11.37
CA GLU A 207 -3.65 15.16 -11.35
C GLU A 207 -4.41 15.70 -10.12
N TRP A 208 -5.25 14.88 -9.46
CA TRP A 208 -6.16 15.29 -8.41
C TRP A 208 -6.02 14.49 -7.13
N VAL A 209 -6.10 15.16 -5.99
CA VAL A 209 -6.50 14.54 -4.73
C VAL A 209 -7.95 14.91 -4.49
N VAL A 210 -8.78 13.93 -4.20
CA VAL A 210 -10.21 14.15 -3.99
C VAL A 210 -10.63 13.58 -2.64
N SER A 211 -11.42 14.33 -1.91
CA SER A 211 -12.07 13.88 -0.68
C SER A 211 -13.54 13.59 -0.94
N TYR A 212 -13.99 12.46 -0.44
CA TYR A 212 -15.37 11.99 -0.57
C TYR A 212 -15.99 11.73 0.81
N GLU A 213 -17.31 11.88 0.87
CA GLU A 213 -18.10 11.33 1.97
C GLU A 213 -18.14 9.78 1.77
N PRO A 214 -17.65 8.99 2.73
CA PRO A 214 -17.44 7.56 2.49
C PRO A 214 -18.72 6.75 2.26
N ASN A 215 -19.86 7.12 2.87
CA ASN A 215 -21.11 6.37 2.74
C ASN A 215 -21.84 6.59 1.41
N SER A 216 -21.65 7.75 0.79
CA SER A 216 -22.37 8.14 -0.44
C SER A 216 -21.47 8.25 -1.68
N GLY A 217 -20.16 8.39 -1.48
CA GLY A 217 -19.22 8.70 -2.54
C GLY A 217 -19.36 10.15 -3.08
N GLN A 218 -20.10 11.02 -2.38
CA GLN A 218 -20.22 12.42 -2.75
C GLN A 218 -18.90 13.15 -2.55
N GLU A 219 -18.45 13.91 -3.55
CA GLU A 219 -17.24 14.73 -3.46
C GLU A 219 -17.46 15.85 -2.43
N ILE A 220 -16.48 16.01 -1.51
CA ILE A 220 -16.45 17.09 -0.52
C ILE A 220 -15.57 18.21 -1.04
N TRP A 221 -14.33 17.87 -1.39
CA TRP A 221 -13.37 18.81 -1.99
C TRP A 221 -12.43 18.07 -2.93
N ARG A 222 -11.81 18.83 -3.81
CA ARG A 222 -10.71 18.35 -4.66
C ARG A 222 -9.60 19.37 -4.71
N LEU A 223 -8.38 18.88 -4.91
CA LEU A 223 -7.18 19.69 -5.05
C LEU A 223 -6.35 19.16 -6.22
N ARG A 224 -5.97 20.06 -7.12
CA ARG A 224 -5.13 19.72 -8.26
C ARG A 224 -3.66 19.83 -7.90
N HIS A 225 -2.92 18.74 -7.99
CA HIS A 225 -1.48 18.72 -7.71
C HIS A 225 -0.62 18.76 -8.98
N GLY A 226 -1.20 19.01 -10.12
CA GLY A 226 -0.52 19.16 -11.41
C GLY A 226 -0.56 17.90 -12.26
N LYS A 227 0.55 17.52 -12.89
CA LYS A 227 0.62 16.43 -13.89
C LYS A 227 1.12 15.09 -13.31
N GLY A 228 1.11 14.93 -11.99
CA GLY A 228 1.49 13.68 -11.34
C GLY A 228 0.53 12.54 -11.65
N PHE A 229 1.05 11.33 -11.75
CA PHE A 229 0.29 10.12 -12.01
C PHE A 229 1.01 8.90 -11.42
N SER A 230 0.40 7.71 -11.47
CA SER A 230 0.95 6.48 -10.90
C SER A 230 1.33 6.63 -9.41
N LEU A 231 0.50 7.33 -8.65
CA LEU A 231 0.70 7.50 -7.22
C LEU A 231 0.53 6.14 -6.54
N ALA A 232 1.57 5.66 -5.86
CA ALA A 232 1.54 4.40 -5.11
C ALA A 232 1.54 4.64 -3.58
N SER A 233 2.17 5.72 -3.15
CA SER A 233 2.21 6.13 -1.75
C SER A 233 0.80 6.36 -1.19
N ARG A 234 0.50 5.77 -0.04
CA ARG A 234 -0.74 6.01 0.71
C ARG A 234 -0.66 7.36 1.41
N PRO A 235 -1.74 8.18 1.44
CA PRO A 235 -1.75 9.40 2.22
C PRO A 235 -1.58 9.12 3.72
N VAL A 236 -1.02 10.11 4.42
CA VAL A 236 -0.90 10.13 5.88
C VAL A 236 -1.62 11.36 6.42
N PHE A 237 -2.28 11.25 7.56
CA PHE A 237 -3.02 12.35 8.18
C PHE A 237 -2.56 12.58 9.61
N GLY A 238 -2.41 13.82 9.97
CA GLY A 238 -2.18 14.30 11.34
C GLY A 238 -1.98 15.80 11.37
N ASN A 239 -2.08 16.38 12.57
CA ASN A 239 -1.91 17.82 12.76
C ASN A 239 -2.85 18.70 11.91
N GLY A 240 -4.02 18.18 11.50
CA GLY A 240 -4.97 18.86 10.60
C GLY A 240 -4.57 18.87 9.12
N LEU A 241 -3.50 18.17 8.75
CA LEU A 241 -2.97 18.10 7.38
C LEU A 241 -2.96 16.66 6.86
N VAL A 242 -3.22 16.52 5.56
CA VAL A 242 -2.97 15.31 4.80
C VAL A 242 -1.68 15.49 3.99
N TYR A 243 -0.84 14.46 4.02
CA TYR A 243 0.44 14.42 3.30
C TYR A 243 0.35 13.40 2.18
N ILE A 244 0.70 13.80 0.96
CA ILE A 244 0.72 12.92 -0.22
C ILE A 244 2.01 13.08 -1.02
N SER A 245 2.46 11.99 -1.66
CA SER A 245 3.40 12.07 -2.78
C SER A 245 2.63 12.17 -4.09
N THR A 246 3.02 13.07 -4.99
CA THR A 246 2.33 13.31 -6.27
C THR A 246 2.68 12.30 -7.36
N GLY A 247 3.45 11.25 -7.05
CA GLY A 247 3.76 10.15 -7.97
C GLY A 247 4.79 10.48 -9.04
N ALA A 248 4.71 9.82 -10.20
CA ALA A 248 5.69 9.89 -11.27
C ALA A 248 5.92 11.31 -11.83
N MET A 249 6.99 11.49 -12.61
CA MET A 249 7.39 12.76 -13.26
C MET A 249 7.96 13.85 -12.34
N LYS A 250 8.71 13.56 -11.35
CA LYS A 250 9.27 14.43 -10.30
C LYS A 250 8.31 14.50 -9.10
N PRO A 251 8.30 13.50 -8.26
CA PRO A 251 7.44 13.44 -7.10
C PRO A 251 7.67 14.64 -6.18
N GLN A 252 6.59 15.16 -5.63
CA GLN A 252 6.57 16.20 -4.62
C GLN A 252 5.76 15.72 -3.43
N LEU A 253 6.19 16.07 -2.24
CA LEU A 253 5.39 15.88 -1.03
C LEU A 253 4.55 17.14 -0.81
N TRP A 254 3.25 16.97 -0.73
CA TRP A 254 2.29 18.04 -0.50
C TRP A 254 1.61 17.84 0.85
N ALA A 255 1.58 18.89 1.65
CA ALA A 255 0.75 18.97 2.85
C ALA A 255 -0.46 19.86 2.59
N MET A 256 -1.65 19.35 2.85
CA MET A 256 -2.91 20.00 2.49
C MET A 256 -3.85 20.04 3.69
N ARG A 257 -4.52 21.19 3.89
CA ARG A 257 -5.61 21.29 4.86
C ARG A 257 -6.82 20.51 4.36
N VAL A 258 -7.60 19.98 5.29
CA VAL A 258 -8.72 19.07 5.01
C VAL A 258 -10.09 19.67 5.31
N ASP A 259 -10.14 20.95 5.63
CA ASP A 259 -11.35 21.69 6.05
C ASP A 259 -12.10 22.40 4.90
N GLY A 260 -11.70 22.11 3.64
CA GLY A 260 -12.26 22.74 2.45
C GLY A 260 -13.57 22.17 1.93
N GLN A 261 -14.13 22.85 0.91
CA GLN A 261 -15.25 22.41 0.09
C GLN A 261 -15.05 22.80 -1.38
N GLY A 262 -15.47 21.96 -2.33
CA GLY A 262 -15.32 22.20 -3.77
C GLY A 262 -13.85 22.18 -4.21
N ASP A 263 -13.49 23.01 -5.19
CA ASP A 263 -12.10 23.11 -5.65
C ASP A 263 -11.27 24.01 -4.74
N VAL A 264 -10.31 23.41 -4.06
CA VAL A 264 -9.46 24.07 -3.05
C VAL A 264 -8.00 24.20 -3.50
N SER A 265 -7.74 24.02 -4.79
CA SER A 265 -6.38 23.96 -5.36
C SER A 265 -5.53 25.19 -4.99
N GLU A 266 -6.11 26.39 -5.01
CA GLU A 266 -5.38 27.64 -4.76
C GLU A 266 -5.29 28.01 -3.26
N THR A 267 -6.03 27.33 -2.39
CA THR A 267 -6.20 27.81 -1.01
C THR A 267 -5.73 26.84 0.08
N HIS A 268 -5.70 25.54 -0.19
CA HIS A 268 -5.51 24.54 0.89
C HIS A 268 -4.15 23.86 0.90
N VAL A 269 -3.21 24.23 0.02
CA VAL A 269 -1.83 23.78 0.11
C VAL A 269 -1.14 24.53 1.26
N ALA A 270 -0.71 23.82 2.28
CA ALA A 270 0.02 24.40 3.40
C ALA A 270 1.51 24.59 3.04
N TRP A 271 2.13 23.56 2.50
CA TRP A 271 3.52 23.58 2.04
C TRP A 271 3.82 22.42 1.07
N THR A 272 4.93 22.51 0.36
CA THR A 272 5.41 21.47 -0.55
C THR A 272 6.91 21.26 -0.44
N VAL A 273 7.36 20.00 -0.59
CA VAL A 273 8.77 19.62 -0.72
C VAL A 273 8.99 18.93 -2.06
N LYS A 274 10.07 19.28 -2.76
CA LYS A 274 10.33 18.88 -4.16
C LYS A 274 11.51 17.95 -4.35
N SER A 275 12.24 17.63 -3.30
CA SER A 275 13.44 16.81 -3.38
C SER A 275 13.37 15.60 -2.47
N GLN A 276 13.93 14.47 -2.91
CA GLN A 276 14.02 13.21 -2.14
C GLN A 276 12.66 12.66 -1.71
N VAL A 277 11.63 12.92 -2.49
CA VAL A 277 10.28 12.44 -2.24
C VAL A 277 10.10 11.04 -2.82
N PRO A 278 9.49 10.09 -2.08
CA PRO A 278 9.24 8.73 -2.57
C PRO A 278 8.22 8.69 -3.71
N LEU A 279 8.41 7.77 -4.65
CA LEU A 279 7.39 7.36 -5.61
C LEU A 279 6.49 6.27 -5.03
N MET A 280 7.08 5.27 -4.38
CA MET A 280 6.42 4.04 -3.96
C MET A 280 6.10 4.03 -2.46
N SER A 281 7.12 4.28 -1.64
CA SER A 281 7.00 4.25 -0.17
C SER A 281 6.07 5.35 0.35
N SER A 282 5.24 5.03 1.33
CA SER A 282 4.43 6.03 2.04
C SER A 282 5.26 6.71 3.12
N PRO A 283 5.08 8.01 3.38
CA PRO A 283 5.66 8.64 4.56
C PRO A 283 5.06 8.08 5.84
N ILE A 284 5.71 8.33 6.96
CA ILE A 284 5.23 7.99 8.29
C ILE A 284 5.28 9.22 9.19
N LEU A 285 4.20 9.46 9.93
CA LEU A 285 4.06 10.57 10.85
C LEU A 285 4.10 10.06 12.30
N VAL A 286 4.99 10.59 13.11
CA VAL A 286 5.08 10.30 14.55
C VAL A 286 5.10 11.63 15.30
N GLY A 287 3.96 12.02 15.86
CA GLY A 287 3.81 13.34 16.47
C GLY A 287 3.94 14.46 15.44
N ARG A 288 5.02 15.22 15.49
CA ARG A 288 5.37 16.28 14.52
C ARG A 288 6.45 15.87 13.52
N GLU A 289 7.07 14.75 13.70
CA GLU A 289 8.11 14.23 12.82
C GLU A 289 7.45 13.46 11.64
N LEU A 290 7.56 14.03 10.44
CA LEU A 290 7.16 13.36 9.20
C LEU A 290 8.40 12.79 8.54
N CYS A 291 8.53 11.47 8.55
CA CYS A 291 9.67 10.78 7.96
C CYS A 291 9.28 10.11 6.64
N MET A 292 10.18 10.14 5.66
CA MET A 292 10.02 9.51 4.37
C MET A 292 11.37 8.98 3.86
N VAL A 293 11.33 8.02 2.96
CA VAL A 293 12.52 7.52 2.26
C VAL A 293 12.28 7.52 0.76
N SER A 294 13.15 8.17 -0.01
CA SER A 294 13.08 8.15 -1.46
C SER A 294 13.44 6.76 -2.00
N ASP A 295 12.99 6.45 -3.21
CA ASP A 295 13.29 5.16 -3.87
C ASP A 295 14.80 4.92 -4.01
N ALA A 296 15.61 5.99 -4.01
CA ALA A 296 17.08 5.92 -4.05
C ALA A 296 17.75 5.76 -2.66
N GLY A 297 16.96 5.57 -1.60
CA GLY A 297 17.48 5.33 -0.25
C GLY A 297 17.97 6.58 0.49
N ILE A 298 17.43 7.76 0.16
CA ILE A 298 17.60 8.96 0.98
C ILE A 298 16.43 9.07 1.93
N VAL A 299 16.70 8.97 3.23
CA VAL A 299 15.72 9.17 4.28
C VAL A 299 15.73 10.64 4.73
N SER A 300 14.55 11.20 4.94
CA SER A 300 14.37 12.57 5.43
C SER A 300 13.39 12.59 6.59
N CYS A 301 13.63 13.45 7.55
CA CYS A 301 12.67 13.79 8.62
C CYS A 301 12.39 15.28 8.58
N LEU A 302 11.10 15.63 8.56
CA LEU A 302 10.62 17.00 8.40
C LEU A 302 9.70 17.37 9.58
N ASP A 303 9.61 18.65 9.87
CA ASP A 303 8.51 19.17 10.68
C ASP A 303 7.21 19.09 9.87
N ALA A 304 6.24 18.38 10.39
CA ALA A 304 4.98 18.11 9.70
C ALA A 304 4.13 19.37 9.43
N LEU A 305 4.28 20.43 10.25
CA LEU A 305 3.50 21.67 10.09
C LEU A 305 4.13 22.64 9.08
N SER A 306 5.46 22.68 8.99
CA SER A 306 6.17 23.65 8.13
C SER A 306 6.81 23.04 6.88
N GLY A 307 7.06 21.71 6.88
CA GLY A 307 7.85 21.05 5.84
C GLY A 307 9.36 21.29 5.95
N GLU A 308 9.81 21.96 7.02
CA GLU A 308 11.23 22.18 7.27
C GLU A 308 11.96 20.85 7.53
N VAL A 309 13.08 20.64 6.87
CA VAL A 309 13.88 19.42 6.98
C VAL A 309 14.73 19.50 8.25
N HIS A 310 14.48 18.60 9.20
CA HIS A 310 15.32 18.45 10.39
C HIS A 310 16.64 17.78 10.05
N TRP A 311 16.59 16.71 9.29
CA TRP A 311 17.76 15.98 8.79
C TRP A 311 17.45 15.19 7.52
N GLN A 312 18.49 14.89 6.75
CA GLN A 312 18.42 14.09 5.54
C GLN A 312 19.70 13.27 5.40
N GLU A 313 19.56 11.94 5.28
CA GLU A 313 20.70 11.03 5.29
C GLU A 313 20.52 9.88 4.27
N ARG A 314 21.61 9.24 3.89
CA ARG A 314 21.60 8.12 2.96
C ARG A 314 21.64 6.78 3.71
N LEU A 315 20.62 5.93 3.51
CA LEU A 315 20.59 4.54 3.99
C LEU A 315 21.14 3.55 2.95
N GLY A 316 21.13 3.92 1.65
CA GLY A 316 21.49 3.05 0.54
C GLY A 316 20.40 2.06 0.14
N GLY A 317 20.61 1.36 -1.00
CA GLY A 317 19.63 0.45 -1.59
C GLY A 317 18.40 1.16 -2.15
N LYS A 318 17.46 0.39 -2.70
CA LYS A 318 16.16 0.89 -3.14
C LYS A 318 15.13 0.66 -2.05
N HIS A 319 14.30 1.66 -1.77
CA HIS A 319 13.24 1.56 -0.79
C HIS A 319 11.87 1.63 -1.46
N LEU A 320 11.20 0.48 -1.54
CA LEU A 320 9.86 0.33 -2.12
C LEU A 320 8.81 0.09 -1.03
N ALA A 321 9.22 -0.58 0.05
CA ALA A 321 8.40 -0.80 1.24
C ALA A 321 8.22 0.50 2.03
N SER A 322 7.02 0.70 2.59
CA SER A 322 6.76 1.81 3.51
C SER A 322 7.37 1.51 4.89
N PRO A 323 7.90 2.53 5.59
CA PRO A 323 8.43 2.37 6.92
C PRO A 323 7.33 2.05 7.95
N VAL A 324 7.74 1.44 9.05
CA VAL A 324 6.88 1.16 10.21
C VAL A 324 7.49 1.79 11.45
N CYS A 325 6.63 2.33 12.32
CA CYS A 325 7.02 2.78 13.65
C CYS A 325 6.51 1.79 14.71
N ALA A 326 7.43 1.27 15.52
CA ALA A 326 7.09 0.41 16.64
C ALA A 326 8.04 0.69 17.81
N ALA A 327 7.51 0.75 19.04
CA ALA A 327 8.29 1.02 20.25
C ALA A 327 9.22 2.26 20.11
N ASN A 328 8.71 3.34 19.57
CA ASN A 328 9.43 4.61 19.30
C ASN A 328 10.68 4.46 18.44
N ARG A 329 10.64 3.51 17.48
CA ARG A 329 11.70 3.24 16.51
C ARG A 329 11.08 3.18 15.11
N LEU A 330 11.81 3.71 14.14
CA LEU A 330 11.45 3.66 12.71
C LEU A 330 12.24 2.54 12.04
N TYR A 331 11.54 1.71 11.28
CA TYR A 331 12.12 0.57 10.54
C TYR A 331 12.01 0.85 9.04
N PHE A 332 13.13 1.03 8.37
CA PHE A 332 13.23 1.23 6.93
C PHE A 332 13.83 -0.02 6.30
N VAL A 333 13.07 -0.68 5.42
CA VAL A 333 13.50 -1.90 4.73
C VAL A 333 13.77 -1.58 3.27
N ASN A 334 14.95 -1.95 2.78
CA ASN A 334 15.28 -1.83 1.36
C ASN A 334 14.93 -3.12 0.57
N ASP A 335 15.07 -3.07 -0.76
CA ASP A 335 14.77 -4.20 -1.65
C ASP A 335 15.72 -5.40 -1.48
N GLU A 336 16.89 -5.22 -0.87
CA GLU A 336 17.86 -6.28 -0.52
C GLU A 336 17.59 -6.89 0.87
N ALA A 337 16.41 -6.66 1.46
CA ALA A 337 16.00 -7.11 2.79
C ALA A 337 16.89 -6.59 3.94
N LYS A 338 17.64 -5.51 3.72
CA LYS A 338 18.34 -4.80 4.80
C LYS A 338 17.36 -3.86 5.49
N THR A 339 17.28 -3.96 6.83
CA THR A 339 16.44 -3.11 7.67
C THR A 339 17.33 -2.18 8.49
N THR A 340 17.21 -0.87 8.27
CA THR A 340 17.84 0.14 9.13
C THR A 340 16.82 0.61 10.16
N VAL A 341 17.18 0.54 11.44
CA VAL A 341 16.36 0.97 12.58
C VAL A 341 16.85 2.31 13.08
N LEU A 342 15.97 3.31 13.06
CA LEU A 342 16.29 4.68 13.52
C LEU A 342 15.52 5.03 14.79
N ALA A 343 16.08 5.88 15.61
CA ALA A 343 15.34 6.56 16.66
C ALA A 343 14.35 7.57 16.04
N VAL A 344 13.16 7.68 16.63
CA VAL A 344 12.25 8.80 16.31
C VAL A 344 12.82 10.09 16.88
N GLY A 345 12.78 11.18 16.11
CA GLY A 345 13.15 12.50 16.59
C GLY A 345 13.86 13.38 15.57
N LYS A 346 14.21 14.60 16.03
CA LYS A 346 14.80 15.67 15.21
C LYS A 346 16.31 15.50 14.95
N THR A 347 16.90 14.42 15.44
CA THR A 347 18.33 14.10 15.22
C THR A 347 18.44 12.72 14.64
N PHE A 348 19.19 12.59 13.55
CA PHE A 348 19.46 11.29 12.92
C PHE A 348 20.26 10.39 13.85
N LYS A 349 19.74 9.21 14.15
CA LYS A 349 20.43 8.20 14.97
C LYS A 349 20.06 6.80 14.52
N VAL A 350 21.05 6.08 14.02
CA VAL A 350 20.92 4.63 13.73
C VAL A 350 21.02 3.85 15.03
N LEU A 351 20.06 2.96 15.26
CA LEU A 351 20.01 2.08 16.42
C LEU A 351 20.47 0.67 16.10
N ALA A 352 20.17 0.19 14.89
CA ALA A 352 20.56 -1.13 14.43
C ALA A 352 20.47 -1.21 12.89
N GLU A 353 21.22 -2.15 12.34
CA GLU A 353 21.10 -2.62 10.97
C GLU A 353 20.95 -4.13 10.99
N ASN A 354 19.97 -4.64 10.25
CA ASN A 354 19.64 -6.07 10.22
C ASN A 354 19.50 -6.50 8.76
N ALA A 355 19.85 -7.73 8.43
CA ALA A 355 19.75 -8.24 7.07
C ALA A 355 19.12 -9.64 7.06
N LEU A 356 18.29 -9.87 6.06
CA LEU A 356 17.70 -11.16 5.72
C LEU A 356 17.93 -11.44 4.24
N SER A 357 17.62 -12.64 3.79
CA SER A 357 17.75 -13.04 2.39
C SER A 357 16.48 -12.77 1.59
N GLY A 358 16.64 -12.49 0.30
CA GLY A 358 15.55 -12.31 -0.66
C GLY A 358 15.28 -10.85 -0.98
N THR A 359 14.27 -10.61 -1.81
CA THR A 359 13.86 -9.28 -2.24
C THR A 359 12.61 -8.85 -1.46
N VAL A 360 12.64 -7.65 -0.89
CA VAL A 360 11.52 -7.09 -0.12
C VAL A 360 10.92 -5.89 -0.85
N VAL A 361 9.62 -5.96 -1.11
CA VAL A 361 8.81 -4.87 -1.68
C VAL A 361 7.61 -4.57 -0.79
N ALA A 362 7.05 -5.61 -0.17
CA ALA A 362 5.93 -5.49 0.76
C ALA A 362 6.35 -4.73 2.03
N SER A 363 5.48 -3.84 2.51
CA SER A 363 5.70 -3.19 3.79
C SER A 363 5.57 -4.19 4.93
N PRO A 364 6.45 -4.13 5.94
CA PRO A 364 6.39 -5.03 7.09
C PRO A 364 5.21 -4.70 8.01
N ALA A 365 4.91 -5.61 8.93
CA ALA A 365 3.96 -5.39 10.00
C ALA A 365 4.60 -5.62 11.36
N ALA A 366 4.22 -4.81 12.36
CA ALA A 366 4.65 -4.94 13.75
C ALA A 366 3.44 -5.14 14.65
N VAL A 367 3.41 -6.22 15.42
CA VAL A 367 2.32 -6.55 16.34
C VAL A 367 2.89 -7.09 17.64
N GLY A 368 2.59 -6.41 18.76
CA GLY A 368 3.17 -6.76 20.05
C GLY A 368 4.70 -6.65 20.02
N ARG A 369 5.39 -7.76 20.29
CA ARG A 369 6.86 -7.85 20.24
C ARG A 369 7.39 -8.42 18.92
N ALA A 370 6.50 -8.84 18.02
CA ALA A 370 6.85 -9.49 16.76
C ALA A 370 6.86 -8.50 15.59
N PHE A 371 7.82 -8.69 14.70
CA PHE A 371 7.95 -7.99 13.42
C PHE A 371 7.82 -9.03 12.30
N PHE A 372 6.95 -8.76 11.34
CA PHE A 372 6.68 -9.66 10.23
C PHE A 372 7.18 -9.05 8.94
N LEU A 373 8.06 -9.76 8.23
CA LEU A 373 8.65 -9.33 6.99
C LEU A 373 8.36 -10.34 5.88
N ARG A 374 7.77 -9.90 4.79
CA ARG A 374 7.56 -10.68 3.58
C ARG A 374 8.67 -10.40 2.57
N SER A 375 9.42 -11.41 2.20
CA SER A 375 10.24 -11.40 1.00
C SER A 375 9.45 -11.91 -0.22
N ASP A 376 10.10 -11.99 -1.37
CA ASP A 376 9.54 -12.55 -2.60
C ASP A 376 9.11 -14.02 -2.47
N SER A 377 9.74 -14.77 -1.58
CA SER A 377 9.55 -16.22 -1.42
C SER A 377 9.16 -16.68 0.00
N HIS A 378 9.39 -15.87 1.02
CA HIS A 378 9.16 -16.25 2.42
C HIS A 378 8.47 -15.18 3.24
N LEU A 379 7.80 -15.63 4.30
CA LEU A 379 7.38 -14.78 5.41
C LEU A 379 8.21 -15.13 6.64
N TYR A 380 8.70 -14.08 7.31
CA TYR A 380 9.49 -14.18 8.55
C TYR A 380 8.67 -13.62 9.71
N ARG A 381 8.70 -14.32 10.86
CA ARG A 381 8.40 -13.76 12.17
C ARG A 381 9.68 -13.52 12.92
N ILE A 382 9.95 -12.29 13.21
CA ILE A 382 11.15 -11.80 13.89
C ILE A 382 10.72 -11.37 15.30
N GLU A 383 11.33 -11.95 16.31
CA GLU A 383 11.04 -11.66 17.72
C GLU A 383 12.19 -12.10 18.60
N ALA A 384 12.69 -11.22 19.43
CA ALA A 384 13.71 -11.58 20.41
C ALA A 384 13.19 -12.68 21.35
N ALA A 385 14.05 -13.64 21.69
CA ALA A 385 13.73 -14.62 22.71
C ALA A 385 13.37 -13.88 24.02
N THR A 386 12.29 -14.32 24.67
CA THR A 386 12.03 -13.91 26.06
C THR A 386 13.19 -14.45 26.89
N ALA A 387 13.87 -13.60 27.68
CA ALA A 387 14.74 -14.12 28.72
C ALA A 387 13.92 -15.13 29.51
N ALA A 388 14.39 -16.36 29.64
CA ALA A 388 13.81 -17.33 30.55
C ALA A 388 13.81 -16.67 31.95
N GLU A 389 12.59 -16.51 32.53
CA GLU A 389 12.47 -16.13 33.92
C GLU A 389 13.12 -17.19 34.83
#